data_c34992e3245fc8703c44f8c775ce5778
#
_entry.id   c34992e3245fc8703c44f8c775ce5778
#
_cell.length_a   1.000
_cell.length_b   1.000
_cell.length_c   1.000
_cell.angle_alpha   90.00
_cell.angle_beta   90.00
_cell.angle_gamma   90.00
#
_symmetry.space_group_name_H-M   'P 1'
#
loop_
_entity.id
_entity.type
_entity.pdbx_description
1 polymer ?
#
loop_
_entity_poly.entity_id
_entity_poly.type
_entity_poly.pdbx_seq_one_letter_code
_entity_poly.pdbx_strand_id
1 'polypeptide(L)'
;MRVVFCNQLTEMLGVQLLSAVLKEAGHETALVFEPNLFATGAIKDPKIVEFLSNDDLVVEDILAEDPDLVGFPIEINGFHWACEIAGRLKRRRPDLPIIMGGIHATMCPENVIARPEVDYVAVGEAEETLLALCDILDGRRAGDPRAIKGIWCRDEDGNVIDNGVAPEPQKLDSFPFYDKSLYYEKLPGLGCEYMTTISRGCPYNCSFCFYNAVHDIVGNRRVRLRTPQHVVDELVQAKAKYPQMESVLFHDDIFPVRVRWLEEFAPLYKEQVGLPFACITYPLLVTEYMADLLADAGCVSVIMGVQSLSEESRANTMARYEKNVDIFNAIRRLRERGIFVTCDHILGTPGETLKDQDDALLFYSDADPSVVKPLPLTYLPKTGMTRIAIEQGVISEQDEADAADGYLNSLMFKGSGYEKEFRPYFMMYGLKPVLPKSLFVKVVQNGWHRHLGKVPNWSGIDPVVFFVPRLLSGVVRGYDVRSKFLAWRFFEMFQYSMARKLRAQVMGLDGDARRERTEPTPASRLASRLLKRRRLVPRFRDHHPVHYARGEGKRAEATR
;
A
#
# COMPACT_ATOMS: atom_id res chain seq x y z
N MET A 1 15.00 25.85 1.11
CA MET A 1 13.57 25.93 0.76
C MET A 1 12.73 24.97 1.58
N ARG A 2 11.43 25.18 1.64
CA ARG A 2 10.47 24.33 2.35
C ARG A 2 9.60 23.54 1.38
N VAL A 3 9.66 22.21 1.43
CA VAL A 3 8.87 21.30 0.59
C VAL A 3 7.75 20.69 1.41
N VAL A 4 6.51 20.90 0.97
CA VAL A 4 5.34 20.30 1.62
C VAL A 4 4.84 19.12 0.78
N PHE A 5 4.95 17.91 1.32
CA PHE A 5 4.33 16.74 0.70
C PHE A 5 2.86 16.63 1.08
N CYS A 6 2.04 16.24 0.12
CA CYS A 6 0.62 16.02 0.35
C CYS A 6 0.18 14.68 -0.24
N ASN A 7 -0.31 13.78 0.61
CA ASN A 7 -0.83 12.50 0.15
C ASN A 7 -2.04 12.01 0.95
N GLN A 8 -2.71 11.01 0.39
CA GLN A 8 -3.86 10.34 1.02
C GLN A 8 -3.58 8.86 1.31
N LEU A 9 -4.52 8.27 2.06
CA LEU A 9 -4.73 6.85 2.32
C LEU A 9 -3.75 6.20 3.28
N THR A 10 -2.44 6.25 3.02
CA THR A 10 -1.47 5.47 3.79
C THR A 10 -0.11 6.15 3.89
N GLU A 11 0.69 5.64 4.81
CA GLU A 11 2.11 5.94 4.93
C GLU A 11 2.86 5.55 3.65
N MET A 12 3.69 6.46 3.13
CA MET A 12 4.45 6.26 1.89
C MET A 12 5.96 6.34 2.16
N LEU A 13 6.66 5.20 1.98
CA LEU A 13 8.11 5.11 2.19
C LEU A 13 8.90 6.04 1.26
N GLY A 14 8.45 6.21 0.01
CA GLY A 14 9.08 7.13 -0.93
C GLY A 14 9.10 8.57 -0.40
N VAL A 15 7.99 9.07 0.14
CA VAL A 15 7.90 10.41 0.74
C VAL A 15 8.83 10.56 1.94
N GLN A 16 8.90 9.53 2.79
CA GLN A 16 9.77 9.57 3.96
C GLN A 16 11.25 9.58 3.59
N LEU A 17 11.63 8.89 2.52
CA LEU A 17 13.00 8.90 2.05
C LEU A 17 13.35 10.23 1.36
N LEU A 18 12.47 10.76 0.52
CA LEU A 18 12.63 12.09 -0.07
C LEU A 18 12.77 13.17 1.00
N SER A 19 11.95 13.10 2.05
CA SER A 19 12.07 14.01 3.21
C SER A 19 13.42 13.87 3.90
N ALA A 20 13.89 12.65 4.13
CA ALA A 20 15.17 12.41 4.78
C ALA A 20 16.35 12.98 3.95
N VAL A 21 16.36 12.74 2.64
CA VAL A 21 17.38 13.27 1.71
C VAL A 21 17.38 14.80 1.69
N LEU A 22 16.20 15.39 1.60
CA LEU A 22 16.07 16.85 1.59
C LEU A 22 16.52 17.49 2.92
N LYS A 23 16.15 16.90 4.06
CA LYS A 23 16.58 17.37 5.39
C LYS A 23 18.07 17.23 5.61
N GLU A 24 18.69 16.15 5.14
CA GLU A 24 20.15 15.98 5.20
C GLU A 24 20.88 17.06 4.39
N ALA A 25 20.30 17.48 3.26
CA ALA A 25 20.81 18.60 2.46
C ALA A 25 20.43 20.00 2.99
N GLY A 26 19.75 20.08 4.15
CA GLY A 26 19.40 21.34 4.81
C GLY A 26 18.18 22.05 4.25
N HIS A 27 17.28 21.35 3.55
CA HIS A 27 15.94 21.82 3.24
C HIS A 27 14.96 21.46 4.36
N GLU A 28 13.84 22.16 4.43
CA GLU A 28 12.76 21.84 5.36
C GLU A 28 11.69 21.01 4.65
N THR A 29 11.08 20.08 5.37
CA THR A 29 9.98 19.28 4.83
C THR A 29 8.82 19.21 5.82
N ALA A 30 7.60 19.21 5.28
CA ALA A 30 6.38 18.98 6.05
C ALA A 30 5.46 18.01 5.28
N LEU A 31 4.45 17.48 5.97
CA LEU A 31 3.45 16.60 5.39
C LEU A 31 2.05 17.11 5.70
N VAL A 32 1.20 17.19 4.69
CA VAL A 32 -0.24 17.26 4.85
C VAL A 32 -0.82 15.91 4.46
N PHE A 33 -1.47 15.24 5.40
CA PHE A 33 -1.99 13.89 5.22
C PHE A 33 -3.51 13.86 5.34
N GLU A 34 -4.19 13.31 4.31
CA GLU A 34 -5.63 13.07 4.32
C GLU A 34 -5.90 11.56 4.30
N PRO A 35 -6.42 10.97 5.39
CA PRO A 35 -6.68 9.54 5.45
C PRO A 35 -7.67 9.04 4.39
N ASN A 36 -8.59 9.89 3.94
CA ASN A 36 -9.61 9.58 2.93
C ASN A 36 -10.25 8.20 3.13
N LEU A 37 -10.60 7.92 4.38
CA LEU A 37 -11.20 6.65 4.78
C LEU A 37 -12.50 6.43 4.03
N PHE A 38 -12.78 5.17 3.67
CA PHE A 38 -13.97 4.75 2.92
C PHE A 38 -14.00 5.17 1.43
N ALA A 39 -12.97 5.85 0.91
CA ALA A 39 -12.87 6.15 -0.53
C ALA A 39 -12.42 4.92 -1.33
N THR A 40 -11.56 4.12 -0.73
CA THR A 40 -11.00 2.90 -1.32
C THR A 40 -11.08 1.74 -0.34
N GLY A 41 -10.90 0.51 -0.82
CA GLY A 41 -10.89 -0.67 0.03
C GLY A 41 -12.22 -1.40 0.10
N ALA A 42 -12.38 -2.24 1.13
CA ALA A 42 -13.53 -3.14 1.29
C ALA A 42 -14.84 -2.42 1.71
N ILE A 43 -14.73 -1.26 2.34
CA ILE A 43 -15.88 -0.43 2.70
C ILE A 43 -15.77 0.87 1.91
N LYS A 44 -16.62 0.99 0.87
CA LYS A 44 -16.77 2.23 0.10
C LYS A 44 -18.13 2.82 0.42
N ASP A 45 -18.15 4.03 0.95
CA ASP A 45 -19.40 4.77 1.18
C ASP A 45 -19.20 6.23 0.80
N PRO A 46 -19.72 6.67 -0.36
CA PRO A 46 -19.55 8.05 -0.83
C PRO A 46 -20.06 9.10 0.17
N LYS A 47 -21.12 8.81 0.93
CA LYS A 47 -21.65 9.77 1.91
C LYS A 47 -20.74 9.92 3.12
N ILE A 48 -20.11 8.82 3.56
CA ILE A 48 -19.12 8.86 4.65
C ILE A 48 -17.86 9.58 4.16
N VAL A 49 -17.42 9.31 2.92
CA VAL A 49 -16.29 10.03 2.32
C VAL A 49 -16.58 11.52 2.27
N GLU A 50 -17.71 11.93 1.69
CA GLU A 50 -18.13 13.33 1.62
C GLU A 50 -18.23 13.99 3.01
N PHE A 51 -18.71 13.24 4.00
CA PHE A 51 -18.79 13.72 5.38
C PHE A 51 -17.42 13.91 6.03
N LEU A 52 -16.46 12.99 5.82
CA LEU A 52 -15.15 12.99 6.50
C LEU A 52 -14.10 13.80 5.75
N SER A 53 -14.12 13.81 4.41
CA SER A 53 -13.13 14.53 3.60
C SER A 53 -13.40 16.03 3.64
N ASN A 54 -12.32 16.80 3.62
CA ASN A 54 -12.41 18.24 3.48
C ASN A 54 -11.18 18.78 2.71
N ASP A 55 -11.35 18.90 1.41
CA ASP A 55 -10.30 19.36 0.50
C ASP A 55 -9.90 20.81 0.73
N ASP A 56 -10.84 21.67 1.15
CA ASP A 56 -10.52 23.06 1.48
C ASP A 56 -9.62 23.12 2.71
N LEU A 57 -9.82 22.25 3.70
CA LEU A 57 -8.94 22.14 4.85
C LEU A 57 -7.54 21.61 4.45
N VAL A 58 -7.46 20.69 3.48
CA VAL A 58 -6.17 20.24 2.95
C VAL A 58 -5.40 21.41 2.34
N VAL A 59 -6.08 22.24 1.55
CA VAL A 59 -5.47 23.44 0.94
C VAL A 59 -5.01 24.43 2.02
N GLU A 60 -5.85 24.71 3.03
CA GLU A 60 -5.47 25.61 4.14
C GLU A 60 -4.28 25.05 4.94
N ASP A 61 -4.25 23.74 5.19
CA ASP A 61 -3.13 23.09 5.89
C ASP A 61 -1.82 23.19 5.09
N ILE A 62 -1.88 23.03 3.76
CA ILE A 62 -0.70 23.21 2.89
C ILE A 62 -0.22 24.66 2.92
N LEU A 63 -1.12 25.62 2.76
CA LEU A 63 -0.77 27.04 2.75
C LEU A 63 -0.26 27.52 4.13
N ALA A 64 -0.75 26.95 5.22
CA ALA A 64 -0.29 27.25 6.57
C ALA A 64 1.16 26.81 6.85
N GLU A 65 1.68 25.85 6.07
CA GLU A 65 3.08 25.43 6.13
C GLU A 65 4.00 26.38 5.34
N ASP A 66 3.48 27.38 4.62
CA ASP A 66 4.21 28.34 3.78
C ASP A 66 5.22 27.65 2.83
N PRO A 67 4.75 26.81 1.90
CA PRO A 67 5.61 26.04 1.02
C PRO A 67 6.28 26.89 -0.07
N ASP A 68 7.53 26.52 -0.39
CA ASP A 68 8.22 26.95 -1.62
C ASP A 68 7.97 25.97 -2.77
N LEU A 69 7.64 24.70 -2.46
CA LEU A 69 7.29 23.64 -3.42
C LEU A 69 6.29 22.69 -2.77
N VAL A 70 5.26 22.27 -3.51
CA VAL A 70 4.33 21.22 -3.07
C VAL A 70 4.55 19.96 -3.89
N GLY A 71 4.77 18.83 -3.20
CA GLY A 71 4.98 17.53 -3.81
C GLY A 71 3.81 16.57 -3.57
N PHE A 72 3.27 15.99 -4.65
CA PHE A 72 2.25 14.96 -4.59
C PHE A 72 2.83 13.62 -5.05
N PRO A 73 2.97 12.62 -4.16
CA PRO A 73 3.25 11.25 -4.55
C PRO A 73 1.94 10.62 -5.04
N ILE A 74 1.85 10.34 -6.34
CA ILE A 74 0.62 9.87 -6.95
C ILE A 74 0.67 8.38 -7.30
N GLU A 75 -0.31 7.67 -6.76
CA GLU A 75 -0.81 6.41 -7.30
C GLU A 75 -2.02 6.72 -8.18
N ILE A 76 -2.34 5.81 -9.09
CA ILE A 76 -3.42 6.00 -10.06
C ILE A 76 -4.77 6.38 -9.42
N ASN A 77 -5.10 5.79 -8.27
CA ASN A 77 -6.35 6.08 -7.52
C ASN A 77 -6.37 7.47 -6.88
N GLY A 78 -5.20 8.07 -6.64
CA GLY A 78 -5.05 9.38 -6.01
C GLY A 78 -4.87 10.53 -7.00
N PHE A 79 -4.72 10.24 -8.29
CA PHE A 79 -4.33 11.24 -9.28
C PHE A 79 -5.33 12.39 -9.42
N HIS A 80 -6.63 12.08 -9.59
CA HIS A 80 -7.66 13.12 -9.69
C HIS A 80 -7.75 14.00 -8.46
N TRP A 81 -7.68 13.40 -7.28
CA TRP A 81 -7.70 14.18 -6.05
C TRP A 81 -6.47 15.11 -5.96
N ALA A 82 -5.29 14.61 -6.30
CA ALA A 82 -4.08 15.43 -6.32
C ALA A 82 -4.20 16.61 -7.30
N CYS A 83 -4.74 16.39 -8.50
CA CYS A 83 -5.01 17.44 -9.47
C CYS A 83 -6.02 18.47 -8.94
N GLU A 84 -7.09 18.03 -8.26
CA GLU A 84 -8.09 18.94 -7.69
C GLU A 84 -7.47 19.82 -6.59
N ILE A 85 -6.70 19.24 -5.66
CA ILE A 85 -5.99 20.00 -4.63
C ILE A 85 -4.98 20.98 -5.26
N ALA A 86 -4.19 20.49 -6.22
CA ALA A 86 -3.24 21.33 -6.97
C ALA A 86 -3.91 22.51 -7.66
N GLY A 87 -5.05 22.27 -8.33
CA GLY A 87 -5.84 23.33 -8.97
C GLY A 87 -6.41 24.36 -7.97
N ARG A 88 -6.83 23.92 -6.77
CA ARG A 88 -7.25 24.83 -5.69
C ARG A 88 -6.07 25.64 -5.16
N LEU A 89 -4.89 25.05 -5.01
CA LEU A 89 -3.66 25.76 -4.63
C LEU A 89 -3.26 26.80 -5.67
N LYS A 90 -3.26 26.45 -6.96
CA LYS A 90 -2.94 27.39 -8.05
C LYS A 90 -3.89 28.58 -8.13
N ARG A 91 -5.16 28.42 -7.78
CA ARG A 91 -6.10 29.55 -7.67
C ARG A 91 -5.75 30.52 -6.53
N ARG A 92 -5.13 30.04 -5.45
CA ARG A 92 -4.75 30.84 -4.28
C ARG A 92 -3.31 31.38 -4.38
N ARG A 93 -2.41 30.61 -4.91
CA ARG A 93 -0.98 30.88 -5.10
C ARG A 93 -0.57 30.42 -6.51
N PRO A 94 -0.83 31.22 -7.58
CA PRO A 94 -0.52 30.85 -8.98
C PRO A 94 0.98 30.60 -9.20
N ASP A 95 1.83 31.27 -8.45
CA ASP A 95 3.29 31.20 -8.46
C ASP A 95 3.87 29.96 -7.75
N LEU A 96 3.10 29.28 -6.91
CA LEU A 96 3.57 28.15 -6.12
C LEU A 96 3.86 26.92 -7.01
N PRO A 97 5.14 26.47 -7.10
CA PRO A 97 5.47 25.32 -7.92
C PRO A 97 4.87 24.03 -7.36
N ILE A 98 4.38 23.18 -8.25
CA ILE A 98 3.78 21.89 -7.93
C ILE A 98 4.51 20.79 -8.70
N ILE A 99 5.00 19.78 -7.98
CA ILE A 99 5.60 18.57 -8.55
C ILE A 99 4.74 17.35 -8.23
N MET A 100 4.52 16.51 -9.23
CA MET A 100 3.92 15.19 -9.06
C MET A 100 4.94 14.09 -9.36
N GLY A 101 5.01 13.08 -8.51
CA GLY A 101 5.90 11.93 -8.67
C GLY A 101 5.23 10.63 -8.22
N GLY A 102 5.99 9.55 -8.21
CA GLY A 102 5.50 8.23 -7.82
C GLY A 102 5.14 7.34 -9.02
N ILE A 103 4.47 6.21 -8.74
CA ILE A 103 4.31 5.16 -9.75
C ILE A 103 3.44 5.59 -10.94
N HIS A 104 2.36 6.35 -10.68
CA HIS A 104 1.50 6.81 -11.77
C HIS A 104 2.21 7.85 -12.66
N ALA A 105 2.93 8.79 -12.05
CA ALA A 105 3.75 9.77 -12.76
C ALA A 105 4.85 9.11 -13.61
N THR A 106 5.41 8.00 -13.14
CA THR A 106 6.41 7.23 -13.89
C THR A 106 5.80 6.48 -15.06
N MET A 107 4.60 5.91 -14.89
CA MET A 107 3.93 5.13 -15.94
C MET A 107 3.28 6.01 -17.00
N CYS A 108 2.69 7.14 -16.61
CA CYS A 108 1.89 8.02 -17.48
C CYS A 108 2.31 9.49 -17.33
N PRO A 109 3.60 9.84 -17.52
CA PRO A 109 4.08 11.20 -17.31
C PRO A 109 3.40 12.21 -18.24
N GLU A 110 3.06 11.80 -19.46
CA GLU A 110 2.35 12.60 -20.45
C GLU A 110 0.95 13.04 -19.96
N ASN A 111 0.20 12.16 -19.28
CA ASN A 111 -1.10 12.49 -18.73
C ASN A 111 -0.98 13.43 -17.52
N VAL A 112 0.10 13.27 -16.75
CA VAL A 112 0.34 14.09 -15.56
C VAL A 112 0.80 15.49 -15.95
N ILE A 113 1.77 15.62 -16.87
CA ILE A 113 2.27 16.94 -17.29
C ILE A 113 1.24 17.71 -18.15
N ALA A 114 0.28 17.03 -18.76
CA ALA A 114 -0.81 17.69 -19.47
C ALA A 114 -1.73 18.52 -18.56
N ARG A 115 -1.71 18.27 -17.25
CA ARG A 115 -2.52 19.01 -16.27
C ARG A 115 -1.93 20.41 -16.05
N PRO A 116 -2.71 21.49 -16.26
CA PRO A 116 -2.20 22.86 -16.18
C PRO A 116 -1.72 23.26 -14.78
N GLU A 117 -2.24 22.62 -13.74
CA GLU A 117 -1.85 22.83 -12.35
C GLU A 117 -0.51 22.21 -11.97
N VAL A 118 0.09 21.36 -12.83
CA VAL A 118 1.35 20.65 -12.56
C VAL A 118 2.49 21.33 -13.27
N ASP A 119 3.52 21.76 -12.55
CA ASP A 119 4.70 22.42 -13.13
C ASP A 119 5.80 21.41 -13.48
N TYR A 120 5.97 20.39 -12.62
CA TYR A 120 7.02 19.37 -12.75
C TYR A 120 6.47 17.97 -12.56
N VAL A 121 7.00 17.01 -13.30
CA VAL A 121 6.73 15.57 -13.12
C VAL A 121 8.05 14.85 -12.89
N ALA A 122 8.15 14.15 -11.76
CA ALA A 122 9.30 13.29 -11.47
C ALA A 122 9.05 11.89 -11.99
N VAL A 123 9.85 11.45 -12.96
CA VAL A 123 9.72 10.15 -13.64
C VAL A 123 10.86 9.22 -13.18
N GLY A 124 10.52 8.14 -12.51
CA GLY A 124 11.47 7.21 -11.88
C GLY A 124 11.73 7.49 -10.41
N GLU A 125 12.92 7.14 -9.93
CA GLU A 125 13.33 7.38 -8.54
C GLU A 125 13.81 8.81 -8.36
N ALA A 126 13.24 9.54 -7.40
CA ALA A 126 13.34 11.00 -7.38
C ALA A 126 14.26 11.56 -6.30
N GLU A 127 15.02 10.75 -5.56
CA GLU A 127 15.83 11.23 -4.43
C GLU A 127 16.86 12.27 -4.86
N GLU A 128 17.69 11.94 -5.84
CA GLU A 128 18.72 12.86 -6.36
C GLU A 128 18.12 13.94 -7.25
N THR A 129 17.06 13.58 -7.98
CA THR A 129 16.38 14.45 -8.95
C THR A 129 15.61 15.58 -8.25
N LEU A 130 14.84 15.24 -7.19
CA LEU A 130 14.11 16.23 -6.41
C LEU A 130 15.06 17.13 -5.62
N LEU A 131 16.15 16.57 -5.06
CA LEU A 131 17.19 17.37 -4.40
C LEU A 131 17.80 18.38 -5.37
N ALA A 132 18.17 17.94 -6.58
CA ALA A 132 18.73 18.84 -7.60
C ALA A 132 17.75 19.95 -7.99
N LEU A 133 16.46 19.62 -8.12
CA LEU A 133 15.41 20.61 -8.38
C LEU A 133 15.31 21.63 -7.25
N CYS A 134 15.24 21.17 -6.00
CA CYS A 134 15.16 22.03 -4.82
C CYS A 134 16.39 22.95 -4.71
N ASP A 135 17.60 22.42 -4.91
CA ASP A 135 18.84 23.22 -4.87
C ASP A 135 18.88 24.31 -5.93
N ILE A 136 18.39 24.03 -7.15
CA ILE A 136 18.34 25.01 -8.23
C ILE A 136 17.28 26.07 -7.94
N LEU A 137 16.08 25.69 -7.53
CA LEU A 137 14.99 26.62 -7.19
C LEU A 137 15.34 27.51 -6.00
N ASP A 138 16.12 26.98 -5.03
CA ASP A 138 16.61 27.72 -3.85
C ASP A 138 17.88 28.56 -4.13
N GLY A 139 18.39 28.50 -5.35
CA GLY A 139 19.63 29.23 -5.75
C GLY A 139 20.92 28.67 -5.14
N ARG A 140 20.88 27.51 -4.46
CA ARG A 140 22.09 26.85 -3.90
C ARG A 140 22.94 26.18 -4.96
N ARG A 141 22.34 25.84 -6.09
CA ARG A 141 23.00 25.23 -7.24
C ARG A 141 22.68 26.00 -8.51
N ALA A 142 23.69 26.31 -9.30
CA ALA A 142 23.50 26.87 -10.64
C ALA A 142 22.96 25.76 -11.57
N GLY A 143 21.97 26.09 -12.39
CA GLY A 143 21.41 25.17 -13.38
C GLY A 143 20.05 25.64 -13.88
N ASP A 144 19.52 24.90 -14.84
CA ASP A 144 18.15 25.07 -15.34
C ASP A 144 17.29 23.87 -14.85
N PRO A 145 16.21 24.10 -14.11
CA PRO A 145 15.27 23.03 -13.73
C PRO A 145 14.80 22.18 -14.92
N ARG A 146 14.70 22.80 -16.09
CA ARG A 146 14.28 22.18 -17.35
C ARG A 146 15.29 21.19 -17.95
N ALA A 147 16.54 21.19 -17.44
CA ALA A 147 17.60 20.28 -17.89
C ALA A 147 17.84 19.08 -16.95
N ILE A 148 17.07 18.96 -15.87
CA ILE A 148 17.24 17.88 -14.90
C ILE A 148 16.69 16.58 -15.48
N LYS A 149 17.54 15.56 -15.62
CA LYS A 149 17.13 14.26 -16.12
C LYS A 149 16.09 13.64 -15.17
N GLY A 150 14.98 13.13 -15.74
CA GLY A 150 13.85 12.57 -14.99
C GLY A 150 12.88 13.62 -14.45
N ILE A 151 13.09 14.91 -14.71
CA ILE A 151 12.09 15.97 -14.49
C ILE A 151 11.49 16.38 -15.83
N TRP A 152 10.20 16.09 -16.01
CA TRP A 152 9.44 16.63 -17.13
C TRP A 152 8.79 17.94 -16.71
N CYS A 153 8.76 18.91 -17.61
CA CYS A 153 8.15 20.23 -17.38
C CYS A 153 7.70 20.84 -18.72
N ARG A 154 7.30 22.09 -18.70
CA ARG A 154 6.98 22.85 -19.92
C ARG A 154 7.99 23.99 -20.14
N ASP A 155 8.25 24.29 -21.41
CA ASP A 155 8.99 25.50 -21.80
C ASP A 155 8.08 26.76 -21.71
N GLU A 156 8.65 27.90 -22.07
CA GLU A 156 7.95 29.20 -22.06
C GLU A 156 6.78 29.26 -23.07
N ASP A 157 6.84 28.45 -24.12
CA ASP A 157 5.81 28.34 -25.15
C ASP A 157 4.73 27.29 -24.78
N GLY A 158 4.89 26.59 -23.64
CA GLY A 158 3.99 25.56 -23.15
C GLY A 158 4.25 24.15 -23.73
N ASN A 159 5.33 23.96 -24.49
CA ASN A 159 5.67 22.64 -25.01
C ASN A 159 6.26 21.77 -23.90
N VAL A 160 5.94 20.47 -23.93
CA VAL A 160 6.48 19.51 -22.96
C VAL A 160 7.96 19.23 -23.25
N ILE A 161 8.77 19.38 -22.22
CA ILE A 161 10.18 18.96 -22.20
C ILE A 161 10.24 17.59 -21.53
N ASP A 162 10.51 16.57 -22.33
CA ASP A 162 10.74 15.19 -21.89
C ASP A 162 12.22 14.97 -21.60
N ASN A 163 12.59 14.90 -20.34
CA ASN A 163 13.97 14.61 -19.90
C ASN A 163 14.19 13.12 -19.57
N GLY A 164 13.33 12.24 -20.06
CA GLY A 164 13.41 10.80 -19.86
C GLY A 164 13.14 10.38 -18.40
N VAL A 165 13.81 9.31 -18.00
CA VAL A 165 13.66 8.71 -16.67
C VAL A 165 14.88 9.06 -15.80
N ALA A 166 14.66 9.29 -14.52
CA ALA A 166 15.73 9.52 -13.55
C ALA A 166 16.68 8.31 -13.49
N PRO A 167 17.99 8.50 -13.36
CA PRO A 167 18.93 7.41 -13.16
C PRO A 167 18.61 6.65 -11.87
N GLU A 168 18.67 5.33 -11.92
CA GLU A 168 18.49 4.51 -10.72
C GLU A 168 19.73 4.54 -9.82
N PRO A 169 19.61 4.95 -8.54
CA PRO A 169 20.70 4.89 -7.58
C PRO A 169 21.20 3.46 -7.40
N GLN A 170 22.51 3.23 -7.52
CA GLN A 170 23.08 1.88 -7.48
C GLN A 170 23.36 1.39 -6.05
N LYS A 171 23.60 2.31 -5.12
CA LYS A 171 23.89 2.00 -3.71
C LYS A 171 22.77 2.54 -2.84
N LEU A 172 21.88 1.66 -2.40
CA LEU A 172 20.76 2.08 -1.54
C LEU A 172 21.19 2.47 -0.13
N ASP A 173 22.32 1.94 0.33
CA ASP A 173 22.90 2.28 1.65
C ASP A 173 23.51 3.70 1.71
N SER A 174 23.61 4.40 0.57
CA SER A 174 24.04 5.79 0.56
C SER A 174 22.95 6.78 0.97
N PHE A 175 21.69 6.32 1.06
CA PHE A 175 20.60 7.16 1.49
C PHE A 175 20.43 7.15 3.02
N PRO A 176 19.96 8.26 3.60
CA PRO A 176 19.57 8.29 5.00
C PRO A 176 18.40 7.32 5.29
N PHE A 177 18.19 7.00 6.56
CA PHE A 177 17.04 6.23 6.98
C PHE A 177 15.73 7.01 6.79
N TYR A 178 14.61 6.30 6.66
CA TYR A 178 13.30 6.90 6.43
C TYR A 178 12.92 7.92 7.51
N ASP A 179 12.49 9.10 7.12
CA ASP A 179 11.97 10.12 8.03
C ASP A 179 10.55 9.78 8.48
N LYS A 180 10.46 8.89 9.45
CA LYS A 180 9.19 8.46 10.02
C LYS A 180 8.45 9.56 10.78
N SER A 181 9.16 10.61 11.20
CA SER A 181 8.55 11.71 11.97
C SER A 181 7.41 12.40 11.23
N LEU A 182 7.48 12.47 9.88
CA LEU A 182 6.42 13.04 9.04
C LEU A 182 5.04 12.46 9.35
N TYR A 183 4.96 11.15 9.58
CA TYR A 183 3.69 10.45 9.84
C TYR A 183 3.49 10.19 11.33
N TYR A 184 4.51 9.73 12.06
CA TYR A 184 4.37 9.25 13.43
C TYR A 184 4.09 10.37 14.46
N GLU A 185 4.44 11.62 14.14
CA GLU A 185 4.03 12.77 14.95
C GLU A 185 2.53 13.07 14.83
N LYS A 186 1.92 12.75 13.67
CA LYS A 186 0.49 12.94 13.43
C LYS A 186 -0.35 11.72 13.84
N LEU A 187 0.19 10.53 13.60
CA LEU A 187 -0.43 9.22 13.78
C LEU A 187 0.56 8.28 14.47
N PRO A 188 0.75 8.42 15.80
CA PRO A 188 1.74 7.63 16.56
C PRO A 188 1.54 6.11 16.46
N GLY A 189 0.30 5.63 16.30
CA GLY A 189 -0.02 4.21 16.15
C GLY A 189 0.52 3.58 14.87
N LEU A 190 0.85 4.37 13.85
CA LEU A 190 1.59 3.85 12.68
C LEU A 190 2.95 3.27 13.09
N GLY A 191 3.57 3.84 14.13
CA GLY A 191 4.86 3.38 14.65
C GLY A 191 4.84 2.04 15.37
N CYS A 192 3.67 1.46 15.67
CA CYS A 192 3.58 0.13 16.28
C CYS A 192 4.05 -0.97 15.33
N GLU A 193 3.85 -0.83 14.02
CA GLU A 193 4.40 -1.70 12.99
C GLU A 193 5.30 -0.87 12.08
N TYR A 194 6.62 -0.91 12.31
CA TYR A 194 7.59 -0.13 11.55
C TYR A 194 7.72 -0.67 10.13
N MET A 195 7.35 0.12 9.14
CA MET A 195 7.42 -0.27 7.73
C MET A 195 8.77 0.14 7.13
N THR A 196 9.46 -0.79 6.46
CA THR A 196 10.70 -0.55 5.74
C THR A 196 10.81 -1.45 4.51
N THR A 197 11.86 -1.28 3.70
CA THR A 197 12.23 -2.18 2.61
C THR A 197 13.72 -2.51 2.67
N ILE A 198 14.06 -3.70 2.16
CA ILE A 198 15.45 -4.14 1.98
C ILE A 198 15.93 -3.98 0.55
N SER A 199 14.99 -3.77 -0.39
CA SER A 199 15.26 -3.82 -1.83
C SER A 199 14.43 -2.81 -2.61
N ARG A 200 14.84 -2.61 -3.86
CA ARG A 200 14.07 -1.94 -4.90
C ARG A 200 14.14 -2.74 -6.18
N GLY A 201 13.01 -2.83 -6.87
CA GLY A 201 12.83 -3.61 -8.09
C GLY A 201 12.37 -5.03 -7.82
N CYS A 202 11.83 -5.67 -8.85
CA CYS A 202 11.33 -7.04 -8.83
C CYS A 202 11.93 -7.82 -10.01
N PRO A 203 12.42 -9.07 -9.81
CA PRO A 203 13.01 -9.84 -10.91
C PRO A 203 11.96 -10.47 -11.83
N TYR A 204 10.69 -10.45 -11.42
CA TYR A 204 9.58 -11.05 -12.15
C TYR A 204 8.91 -10.04 -13.07
N ASN A 205 8.22 -10.54 -14.09
CA ASN A 205 7.53 -9.72 -15.09
C ASN A 205 6.04 -10.08 -15.18
N CYS A 206 5.38 -10.18 -14.01
CA CYS A 206 3.96 -10.52 -13.96
C CYS A 206 3.15 -9.49 -14.76
N SER A 207 2.38 -9.95 -15.74
CA SER A 207 1.71 -9.09 -16.73
C SER A 207 0.71 -8.08 -16.14
N PHE A 208 0.14 -8.38 -14.97
CA PHE A 208 -0.83 -7.52 -14.27
C PHE A 208 -0.17 -6.48 -13.36
N CYS A 209 1.14 -6.60 -13.11
CA CYS A 209 1.86 -5.76 -12.15
C CYS A 209 2.41 -4.50 -12.81
N PHE A 210 2.42 -3.39 -12.10
CA PHE A 210 3.02 -2.15 -12.58
C PHE A 210 4.51 -2.30 -12.95
N TYR A 211 5.25 -3.21 -12.29
CA TYR A 211 6.64 -3.51 -12.66
C TYR A 211 6.79 -4.01 -14.09
N ASN A 212 5.75 -4.63 -14.67
CA ASN A 212 5.76 -4.98 -16.08
C ASN A 212 5.98 -3.75 -16.97
N ALA A 213 5.23 -2.67 -16.72
CA ALA A 213 5.38 -1.41 -17.44
C ALA A 213 6.67 -0.65 -17.02
N VAL A 214 7.00 -0.63 -15.74
CA VAL A 214 8.21 0.05 -15.23
C VAL A 214 9.48 -0.56 -15.84
N HIS A 215 9.56 -1.89 -15.95
CA HIS A 215 10.71 -2.55 -16.57
C HIS A 215 10.92 -2.12 -18.04
N ASP A 216 9.83 -1.91 -18.78
CA ASP A 216 9.89 -1.44 -20.17
C ASP A 216 10.32 0.06 -20.21
N ILE A 217 9.84 0.88 -19.27
CA ILE A 217 10.16 2.31 -19.17
C ILE A 217 11.63 2.53 -18.76
N VAL A 218 12.11 1.80 -17.73
CA VAL A 218 13.47 1.94 -17.19
C VAL A 218 14.49 1.14 -18.02
N GLY A 219 14.04 0.14 -18.78
CA GLY A 219 14.87 -0.69 -19.66
C GLY A 219 15.68 -1.77 -18.92
N ASN A 220 15.35 -2.07 -17.66
CA ASN A 220 16.03 -3.12 -16.90
C ASN A 220 15.11 -3.77 -15.84
N ARG A 221 15.54 -4.94 -15.31
CA ARG A 221 14.84 -5.70 -14.27
C ARG A 221 15.76 -5.95 -13.07
N ARG A 222 16.63 -5.01 -12.78
CA ARG A 222 17.63 -5.17 -11.73
C ARG A 222 17.03 -4.98 -10.35
N VAL A 223 17.29 -5.93 -9.45
CA VAL A 223 16.99 -5.77 -8.03
C VAL A 223 18.25 -5.25 -7.33
N ARG A 224 18.11 -4.12 -6.64
CA ARG A 224 19.14 -3.50 -5.82
C ARG A 224 18.79 -3.74 -4.36
N LEU A 225 19.77 -4.11 -3.56
CA LEU A 225 19.60 -4.50 -2.16
C LEU A 225 20.36 -3.53 -1.26
N ARG A 226 19.78 -3.23 -0.12
CA ARG A 226 20.49 -2.69 1.03
C ARG A 226 21.28 -3.81 1.69
N THR A 227 22.40 -3.50 2.33
CA THR A 227 23.13 -4.51 3.10
C THR A 227 22.34 -4.91 4.36
N PRO A 228 22.50 -6.17 4.83
CA PRO A 228 21.85 -6.62 6.06
C PRO A 228 22.16 -5.70 7.26
N GLN A 229 23.42 -5.26 7.41
CA GLN A 229 23.84 -4.38 8.50
C GLN A 229 23.12 -3.03 8.42
N HIS A 230 23.03 -2.39 7.24
CA HIS A 230 22.36 -1.11 7.07
C HIS A 230 20.88 -1.17 7.46
N VAL A 231 20.20 -2.29 7.15
CA VAL A 231 18.79 -2.50 7.55
C VAL A 231 18.67 -2.69 9.06
N VAL A 232 19.58 -3.45 9.67
CA VAL A 232 19.60 -3.67 11.12
C VAL A 232 19.88 -2.36 11.87
N ASP A 233 20.83 -1.55 11.40
CA ASP A 233 21.18 -0.26 11.99
C ASP A 233 19.97 0.70 11.99
N GLU A 234 19.20 0.75 10.89
CA GLU A 234 17.95 1.49 10.82
C GLU A 234 16.96 1.03 11.90
N LEU A 235 16.75 -0.27 12.01
CA LEU A 235 15.77 -0.84 12.94
C LEU A 235 16.19 -0.68 14.40
N VAL A 236 17.47 -0.76 14.71
CA VAL A 236 18.02 -0.48 16.05
C VAL A 236 17.78 0.99 16.41
N GLN A 237 18.08 1.90 15.49
CA GLN A 237 17.83 3.33 15.70
C GLN A 237 16.33 3.62 15.84
N ALA A 238 15.50 3.00 14.99
CA ALA A 238 14.06 3.15 15.04
C ALA A 238 13.46 2.66 16.37
N LYS A 239 13.91 1.50 16.86
CA LYS A 239 13.47 0.92 18.14
C LYS A 239 13.81 1.84 19.32
N ALA A 240 14.97 2.49 19.28
CA ALA A 240 15.36 3.45 20.30
C ALA A 240 14.53 4.75 20.24
N LYS A 241 14.21 5.22 19.02
CA LYS A 241 13.47 6.47 18.80
C LYS A 241 11.95 6.32 18.99
N TYR A 242 11.39 5.15 18.66
CA TYR A 242 9.95 4.87 18.67
C TYR A 242 9.64 3.70 19.62
N PRO A 243 9.50 3.96 20.94
CA PRO A 243 9.32 2.91 21.95
C PRO A 243 8.01 2.13 21.80
N GLN A 244 7.04 2.64 21.01
CA GLN A 244 5.81 1.93 20.65
C GLN A 244 6.00 0.85 19.57
N MET A 245 7.19 0.71 18.98
CA MET A 245 7.48 -0.26 17.92
C MET A 245 7.39 -1.70 18.47
N GLU A 246 6.38 -2.43 18.04
CA GLU A 246 6.10 -3.82 18.45
C GLU A 246 6.44 -4.83 17.35
N SER A 247 6.53 -4.41 16.09
CA SER A 247 6.82 -5.27 14.96
C SER A 247 7.44 -4.51 13.78
N VAL A 248 7.93 -5.26 12.79
CA VAL A 248 8.47 -4.74 11.53
C VAL A 248 7.66 -5.27 10.37
N LEU A 249 7.37 -4.44 9.38
CA LEU A 249 6.84 -4.84 8.09
C LEU A 249 7.89 -4.59 7.02
N PHE A 250 8.47 -5.65 6.45
CA PHE A 250 9.24 -5.55 5.22
C PHE A 250 8.28 -5.49 4.03
N HIS A 251 8.12 -4.28 3.50
CA HIS A 251 7.15 -3.98 2.43
C HIS A 251 7.82 -4.01 1.05
N ASP A 252 8.73 -4.95 0.87
CA ASP A 252 9.33 -5.26 -0.41
C ASP A 252 8.33 -5.95 -1.33
N ASP A 253 8.50 -5.82 -2.64
CA ASP A 253 7.71 -6.59 -3.59
C ASP A 253 7.94 -8.09 -3.43
N ILE A 254 9.17 -8.46 -3.05
CA ILE A 254 9.57 -9.83 -2.70
C ILE A 254 10.69 -9.81 -1.66
N PHE A 255 10.46 -10.45 -0.51
CA PHE A 255 11.42 -10.59 0.58
C PHE A 255 11.76 -12.07 0.87
N PRO A 256 13.02 -12.42 1.02
CA PRO A 256 14.16 -11.82 0.34
C PRO A 256 14.25 -12.37 -1.09
N VAL A 257 14.79 -11.60 -2.00
CA VAL A 257 15.05 -12.09 -3.37
C VAL A 257 16.23 -13.08 -3.39
N ARG A 258 17.15 -12.98 -2.42
CA ARG A 258 18.34 -13.82 -2.32
C ARG A 258 18.45 -14.45 -0.94
N VAL A 259 18.48 -15.77 -0.88
CA VAL A 259 18.62 -16.53 0.38
C VAL A 259 19.89 -16.14 1.13
N ARG A 260 21.03 -15.97 0.45
CA ARG A 260 22.28 -15.54 1.08
C ARG A 260 22.15 -14.22 1.86
N TRP A 261 21.34 -13.28 1.38
CA TRP A 261 21.08 -12.05 2.11
C TRP A 261 20.37 -12.33 3.45
N LEU A 262 19.42 -13.27 3.45
CA LEU A 262 18.70 -13.69 4.67
C LEU A 262 19.63 -14.44 5.64
N GLU A 263 20.56 -15.25 5.15
CA GLU A 263 21.57 -15.95 5.98
C GLU A 263 22.41 -14.95 6.78
N GLU A 264 22.80 -13.85 6.15
CA GLU A 264 23.57 -12.78 6.79
C GLU A 264 22.69 -11.93 7.73
N PHE A 265 21.43 -11.66 7.33
CA PHE A 265 20.50 -10.82 8.07
C PHE A 265 19.94 -11.49 9.33
N ALA A 266 19.53 -12.75 9.24
CA ALA A 266 18.79 -13.42 10.31
C ALA A 266 19.50 -13.39 11.68
N PRO A 267 20.78 -13.72 11.80
CA PRO A 267 21.48 -13.65 13.08
C PRO A 267 21.61 -12.21 13.62
N LEU A 268 21.92 -11.24 12.75
CA LEU A 268 22.02 -9.81 13.14
C LEU A 268 20.68 -9.28 13.64
N TYR A 269 19.61 -9.55 12.90
CA TYR A 269 18.27 -9.11 13.27
C TYR A 269 17.81 -9.72 14.61
N LYS A 270 18.00 -11.02 14.76
CA LYS A 270 17.62 -11.75 15.97
C LYS A 270 18.32 -11.22 17.22
N GLU A 271 19.62 -10.92 17.13
CA GLU A 271 20.43 -10.42 18.23
C GLU A 271 20.12 -8.95 18.57
N GLN A 272 20.05 -8.07 17.56
CA GLN A 272 20.06 -6.62 17.77
C GLN A 272 18.66 -6.01 17.77
N VAL A 273 17.71 -6.56 16.99
CA VAL A 273 16.34 -6.06 16.88
C VAL A 273 15.36 -6.93 17.66
N GLY A 274 15.28 -8.21 17.34
CA GLY A 274 14.53 -9.24 18.07
C GLY A 274 13.02 -9.04 18.10
N LEU A 275 12.45 -8.19 17.24
CA LEU A 275 11.00 -7.99 17.12
C LEU A 275 10.40 -8.99 16.12
N PRO A 276 9.12 -9.38 16.27
CA PRO A 276 8.44 -10.12 15.23
C PRO A 276 8.34 -9.29 13.95
N PHE A 277 8.38 -9.96 12.79
CA PHE A 277 8.22 -9.25 11.52
C PHE A 277 7.28 -9.97 10.55
N ALA A 278 6.77 -9.18 9.60
CA ALA A 278 6.01 -9.65 8.45
C ALA A 278 6.73 -9.28 7.15
N CYS A 279 6.54 -10.10 6.10
CA CYS A 279 7.12 -9.84 4.79
C CYS A 279 6.21 -10.34 3.65
N ILE A 280 6.57 -9.96 2.42
CA ILE A 280 5.90 -10.40 1.19
C ILE A 280 6.84 -11.33 0.42
N THR A 281 6.36 -12.48 -0.05
CA THR A 281 7.20 -13.43 -0.77
C THR A 281 6.51 -14.10 -1.95
N TYR A 282 7.29 -14.87 -2.69
CA TYR A 282 6.87 -15.60 -3.88
C TYR A 282 6.95 -17.12 -3.62
N PRO A 283 5.97 -17.94 -4.06
CA PRO A 283 5.93 -19.36 -3.70
C PRO A 283 7.21 -20.14 -3.98
N LEU A 284 7.85 -19.93 -5.15
CA LEU A 284 9.06 -20.65 -5.53
C LEU A 284 10.28 -20.36 -4.63
N LEU A 285 10.28 -19.27 -3.90
CA LEU A 285 11.37 -18.93 -2.98
C LEU A 285 11.26 -19.67 -1.65
N VAL A 286 10.08 -20.18 -1.30
CA VAL A 286 9.81 -20.82 -0.01
C VAL A 286 10.27 -22.28 -0.02
N THR A 287 11.57 -22.50 0.05
CA THR A 287 12.16 -23.82 0.33
C THR A 287 12.05 -24.16 1.82
N GLU A 288 12.32 -25.42 2.22
CA GLU A 288 12.40 -25.79 3.64
C GLU A 288 13.41 -24.91 4.36
N TYR A 289 14.60 -24.78 3.79
CA TYR A 289 15.70 -23.98 4.34
C TYR A 289 15.33 -22.51 4.52
N MET A 290 14.68 -21.89 3.51
CA MET A 290 14.24 -20.50 3.62
C MET A 290 13.16 -20.33 4.69
N ALA A 291 12.24 -21.29 4.80
CA ALA A 291 11.20 -21.24 5.83
C ALA A 291 11.79 -21.38 7.25
N ASP A 292 12.85 -22.21 7.42
CA ASP A 292 13.60 -22.31 8.68
C ASP A 292 14.28 -20.99 9.04
N LEU A 293 14.98 -20.37 8.09
CA LEU A 293 15.65 -19.08 8.29
C LEU A 293 14.66 -17.97 8.65
N LEU A 294 13.51 -17.90 7.97
CA LEU A 294 12.47 -16.93 8.28
C LEU A 294 11.93 -17.10 9.71
N ALA A 295 11.63 -18.35 10.08
CA ALA A 295 11.12 -18.67 11.42
C ALA A 295 12.16 -18.34 12.51
N ASP A 296 13.43 -18.71 12.29
CA ASP A 296 14.50 -18.45 13.23
C ASP A 296 14.80 -16.95 13.40
N ALA A 297 14.67 -16.16 12.32
CA ALA A 297 14.79 -14.71 12.36
C ALA A 297 13.61 -14.02 13.08
N GLY A 298 12.50 -14.70 13.32
CA GLY A 298 11.33 -14.15 13.99
C GLY A 298 10.21 -13.70 13.04
N CYS A 299 10.16 -14.22 11.80
CA CYS A 299 9.03 -14.01 10.90
C CYS A 299 7.76 -14.64 11.47
N VAL A 300 6.73 -13.84 11.64
CA VAL A 300 5.42 -14.30 12.17
C VAL A 300 4.32 -14.27 11.11
N SER A 301 4.49 -13.53 10.04
CA SER A 301 3.47 -13.41 8.99
C SER A 301 4.10 -13.24 7.61
N VAL A 302 3.56 -13.95 6.64
CA VAL A 302 3.95 -13.87 5.22
C VAL A 302 2.73 -13.57 4.38
N ILE A 303 2.84 -12.57 3.49
CA ILE A 303 1.92 -12.39 2.37
C ILE A 303 2.53 -13.09 1.16
N MET A 304 1.79 -13.99 0.56
CA MET A 304 2.23 -14.76 -0.60
C MET A 304 1.36 -14.42 -1.81
N GLY A 305 1.96 -13.89 -2.86
CA GLY A 305 1.28 -13.67 -4.13
C GLY A 305 1.07 -15.00 -4.86
N VAL A 306 -0.12 -15.59 -4.77
CA VAL A 306 -0.55 -16.78 -5.53
C VAL A 306 -1.21 -16.37 -6.84
N GLN A 307 -2.07 -15.38 -6.78
CA GLN A 307 -2.80 -14.69 -7.84
C GLN A 307 -3.88 -15.54 -8.52
N SER A 308 -3.60 -16.72 -9.01
CA SER A 308 -4.58 -17.69 -9.56
C SER A 308 -4.12 -19.13 -9.28
N LEU A 309 -5.03 -20.06 -9.26
CA LEU A 309 -4.75 -21.51 -9.17
C LEU A 309 -4.97 -22.25 -10.49
N SER A 310 -5.41 -21.57 -11.56
CA SER A 310 -5.32 -22.08 -12.92
C SER A 310 -3.87 -21.96 -13.41
N GLU A 311 -3.16 -23.07 -13.54
CA GLU A 311 -1.77 -23.09 -14.06
C GLU A 311 -1.71 -22.55 -15.48
N GLU A 312 -2.73 -22.79 -16.28
CA GLU A 312 -2.86 -22.27 -17.63
C GLU A 312 -2.98 -20.74 -17.64
N SER A 313 -3.88 -20.17 -16.83
CA SER A 313 -4.03 -18.72 -16.70
C SER A 313 -2.75 -18.07 -16.17
N ARG A 314 -2.09 -18.69 -15.18
CA ARG A 314 -0.80 -18.18 -14.69
C ARG A 314 0.26 -18.13 -15.79
N ALA A 315 0.42 -19.20 -16.56
CA ALA A 315 1.45 -19.28 -17.60
C ALA A 315 1.14 -18.36 -18.78
N ASN A 316 -0.09 -18.43 -19.31
CA ASN A 316 -0.45 -17.79 -20.57
C ASN A 316 -0.85 -16.32 -20.43
N THR A 317 -1.45 -15.96 -19.28
CA THR A 317 -2.02 -14.62 -19.07
C THR A 317 -1.21 -13.79 -18.07
N MET A 318 -0.73 -14.41 -16.98
CA MET A 318 -0.08 -13.69 -15.88
C MET A 318 1.46 -13.67 -15.98
N ALA A 319 2.07 -14.39 -16.92
CA ALA A 319 3.52 -14.60 -17.01
C ALA A 319 4.12 -15.14 -15.69
N ARG A 320 3.44 -16.15 -15.11
CA ARG A 320 3.82 -16.84 -13.88
C ARG A 320 3.85 -18.35 -14.09
N TYR A 321 4.91 -19.00 -13.61
CA TYR A 321 5.22 -20.38 -14.04
C TYR A 321 5.30 -21.39 -12.89
N GLU A 322 5.03 -20.98 -11.65
CA GLU A 322 4.93 -21.88 -10.50
C GLU A 322 3.78 -22.88 -10.68
N LYS A 323 3.98 -24.10 -10.21
CA LYS A 323 2.96 -25.15 -10.20
C LYS A 323 2.12 -25.11 -8.92
N ASN A 324 0.92 -25.68 -8.96
CA ASN A 324 0.07 -25.75 -7.76
C ASN A 324 0.74 -26.50 -6.61
N VAL A 325 1.56 -27.51 -6.94
CA VAL A 325 2.36 -28.24 -5.93
C VAL A 325 3.39 -27.35 -5.22
N ASP A 326 3.99 -26.39 -5.93
CA ASP A 326 4.94 -25.45 -5.33
C ASP A 326 4.23 -24.51 -4.34
N ILE A 327 3.06 -24.01 -4.74
CA ILE A 327 2.21 -23.17 -3.89
C ILE A 327 1.76 -23.93 -2.65
N PHE A 328 1.29 -25.19 -2.83
CA PHE A 328 0.87 -26.06 -1.73
C PHE A 328 2.01 -26.28 -0.74
N ASN A 329 3.19 -26.65 -1.23
CA ASN A 329 4.37 -26.89 -0.40
C ASN A 329 4.84 -25.61 0.31
N ALA A 330 4.81 -24.46 -0.36
CA ALA A 330 5.17 -23.18 0.24
C ALA A 330 4.25 -22.82 1.43
N ILE A 331 2.93 -22.96 1.25
CA ILE A 331 1.95 -22.74 2.33
C ILE A 331 2.24 -23.69 3.50
N ARG A 332 2.39 -24.99 3.23
CA ARG A 332 2.64 -26.03 4.23
C ARG A 332 3.91 -25.72 5.04
N ARG A 333 5.03 -25.47 4.36
CA ARG A 333 6.33 -25.18 4.99
C ARG A 333 6.27 -24.01 5.98
N LEU A 334 5.61 -22.94 5.59
CA LEU A 334 5.43 -21.78 6.48
C LEU A 334 4.50 -22.08 7.64
N ARG A 335 3.38 -22.77 7.36
CA ARG A 335 2.39 -23.10 8.39
C ARG A 335 2.93 -24.09 9.44
N GLU A 336 3.73 -25.08 9.04
CA GLU A 336 4.40 -26.03 9.94
C GLU A 336 5.35 -25.35 10.93
N ARG A 337 5.85 -24.15 10.57
CA ARG A 337 6.71 -23.31 11.42
C ARG A 337 5.94 -22.26 12.21
N GLY A 338 4.62 -22.33 12.21
CA GLY A 338 3.76 -21.38 12.94
C GLY A 338 3.64 -20.00 12.30
N ILE A 339 4.13 -19.82 11.07
CA ILE A 339 4.03 -18.55 10.35
C ILE A 339 2.62 -18.38 9.78
N PHE A 340 2.01 -17.23 10.01
CA PHE A 340 0.71 -16.86 9.47
C PHE A 340 0.82 -16.58 7.97
N VAL A 341 0.05 -17.30 7.13
CA VAL A 341 0.15 -17.17 5.67
C VAL A 341 -1.11 -16.51 5.13
N THR A 342 -0.96 -15.35 4.51
CA THR A 342 -1.98 -14.70 3.68
C THR A 342 -1.68 -14.96 2.22
N CYS A 343 -2.62 -15.55 1.47
CA CYS A 343 -2.49 -15.73 0.03
C CYS A 343 -3.28 -14.64 -0.71
N ASP A 344 -2.63 -13.82 -1.51
CA ASP A 344 -3.29 -12.89 -2.42
C ASP A 344 -3.78 -13.66 -3.65
N HIS A 345 -5.06 -13.47 -4.02
CA HIS A 345 -5.73 -14.15 -5.13
C HIS A 345 -6.51 -13.15 -5.96
N ILE A 346 -6.21 -13.08 -7.25
CA ILE A 346 -6.87 -12.18 -8.21
C ILE A 346 -8.11 -12.86 -8.79
N LEU A 347 -9.22 -12.14 -8.85
CA LEU A 347 -10.47 -12.55 -9.46
C LEU A 347 -10.69 -11.79 -10.77
N GLY A 348 -11.17 -12.47 -11.80
CA GLY A 348 -11.59 -11.83 -13.04
C GLY A 348 -10.49 -11.67 -14.07
N THR A 349 -9.51 -12.55 -14.09
CA THR A 349 -8.49 -12.55 -15.14
C THR A 349 -9.08 -12.97 -16.49
N PRO A 350 -8.60 -12.41 -17.63
CA PRO A 350 -9.03 -12.82 -18.95
C PRO A 350 -8.90 -14.34 -19.12
N GLY A 351 -9.97 -15.00 -19.60
CA GLY A 351 -10.05 -16.44 -19.78
C GLY A 351 -10.32 -17.27 -18.53
N GLU A 352 -10.40 -16.67 -17.35
CA GLU A 352 -10.74 -17.36 -16.11
C GLU A 352 -12.22 -17.82 -16.12
N THR A 353 -12.48 -19.00 -15.58
CA THR A 353 -13.81 -19.58 -15.48
C THR A 353 -14.26 -19.71 -14.03
N LEU A 354 -15.58 -19.84 -13.81
CA LEU A 354 -16.11 -20.13 -12.45
C LEU A 354 -15.62 -21.48 -11.92
N LYS A 355 -15.29 -22.43 -12.82
CA LYS A 355 -14.69 -23.69 -12.42
C LYS A 355 -13.31 -23.51 -11.82
N ASP A 356 -12.49 -22.62 -12.40
CA ASP A 356 -11.17 -22.31 -11.83
C ASP A 356 -11.29 -21.76 -10.40
N GLN A 357 -12.33 -20.97 -10.15
CA GLN A 357 -12.61 -20.45 -8.80
C GLN A 357 -13.15 -21.53 -7.84
N ASP A 358 -14.00 -22.46 -8.31
CA ASP A 358 -14.43 -23.62 -7.51
C ASP A 358 -13.23 -24.49 -7.13
N ASP A 359 -12.35 -24.79 -8.10
CA ASP A 359 -11.13 -25.56 -7.88
C ASP A 359 -10.17 -24.84 -6.92
N ALA A 360 -10.08 -23.50 -7.02
CA ALA A 360 -9.30 -22.69 -6.11
C ALA A 360 -9.79 -22.74 -4.66
N LEU A 361 -11.11 -22.66 -4.45
CA LEU A 361 -11.69 -22.81 -3.10
C LEU A 361 -11.34 -24.17 -2.49
N LEU A 362 -11.43 -25.25 -3.28
CA LEU A 362 -11.09 -26.61 -2.83
C LEU A 362 -9.59 -26.73 -2.54
N PHE A 363 -8.73 -26.21 -3.41
CA PHE A 363 -7.29 -26.20 -3.19
C PHE A 363 -6.92 -25.49 -1.88
N TYR A 364 -7.45 -24.27 -1.65
CA TYR A 364 -7.18 -23.55 -0.40
C TYR A 364 -7.77 -24.22 0.83
N SER A 365 -8.82 -25.02 0.67
CA SER A 365 -9.33 -25.86 1.76
C SER A 365 -8.32 -26.94 2.15
N ASP A 366 -7.57 -27.48 1.20
CA ASP A 366 -6.55 -28.51 1.43
C ASP A 366 -5.21 -27.93 1.87
N ALA A 367 -4.71 -26.90 1.20
CA ALA A 367 -3.44 -26.24 1.51
C ALA A 367 -3.49 -25.46 2.84
N ASP A 368 -4.67 -25.10 3.29
CA ASP A 368 -4.99 -24.43 4.55
C ASP A 368 -4.13 -23.20 4.88
N PRO A 369 -4.02 -22.18 3.98
CA PRO A 369 -3.46 -20.91 4.37
C PRO A 369 -4.28 -20.27 5.49
N SER A 370 -3.67 -19.39 6.29
CA SER A 370 -4.37 -18.69 7.37
C SER A 370 -5.51 -17.83 6.86
N VAL A 371 -5.25 -17.10 5.76
CA VAL A 371 -6.24 -16.24 5.07
C VAL A 371 -6.00 -16.30 3.57
N VAL A 372 -7.07 -16.26 2.78
CA VAL A 372 -7.02 -15.91 1.36
C VAL A 372 -7.60 -14.52 1.20
N LYS A 373 -6.87 -13.63 0.53
CA LYS A 373 -7.29 -12.26 0.24
C LYS A 373 -7.66 -12.16 -1.23
N PRO A 374 -8.95 -12.21 -1.57
CA PRO A 374 -9.39 -12.02 -2.94
C PRO A 374 -9.26 -10.54 -3.33
N LEU A 375 -8.74 -10.30 -4.51
CA LEU A 375 -8.55 -8.97 -5.09
C LEU A 375 -9.19 -8.94 -6.48
N PRO A 376 -10.02 -7.94 -6.82
CA PRO A 376 -10.47 -7.77 -8.19
C PRO A 376 -9.28 -7.42 -9.09
N LEU A 377 -9.21 -7.99 -10.28
CA LEU A 377 -8.26 -7.55 -11.28
C LEU A 377 -8.49 -6.07 -11.59
N THR A 378 -7.42 -5.31 -11.63
CA THR A 378 -7.41 -3.91 -12.06
C THR A 378 -6.47 -3.80 -13.25
N TYR A 379 -6.98 -3.29 -14.37
CA TYR A 379 -6.17 -3.09 -15.57
C TYR A 379 -5.37 -1.80 -15.44
N LEU A 380 -4.08 -1.94 -15.12
CA LEU A 380 -3.16 -0.80 -15.05
C LEU A 380 -2.67 -0.43 -16.45
N PRO A 381 -2.58 0.87 -16.80
CA PRO A 381 -2.11 1.31 -18.11
C PRO A 381 -0.73 0.74 -18.44
N LYS A 382 -0.48 0.52 -19.74
CA LYS A 382 0.82 0.06 -20.26
C LYS A 382 1.30 -1.31 -19.76
N THR A 383 0.46 -2.07 -19.02
CA THR A 383 0.82 -3.42 -18.57
C THR A 383 0.47 -4.49 -19.63
N GLY A 384 1.17 -5.63 -19.57
CA GLY A 384 0.89 -6.76 -20.45
C GLY A 384 -0.53 -7.30 -20.30
N MET A 385 -1.08 -7.29 -19.09
CA MET A 385 -2.45 -7.72 -18.81
C MET A 385 -3.48 -6.83 -19.51
N THR A 386 -3.28 -5.52 -19.48
CA THR A 386 -4.15 -4.54 -20.16
C THR A 386 -4.12 -4.76 -21.66
N ARG A 387 -2.94 -4.99 -22.24
CA ARG A 387 -2.78 -5.32 -23.67
C ARG A 387 -3.53 -6.60 -24.05
N ILE A 388 -3.35 -7.68 -23.27
CA ILE A 388 -4.07 -8.95 -23.49
C ILE A 388 -5.59 -8.73 -23.43
N ALA A 389 -6.07 -7.95 -22.49
CA ALA A 389 -7.50 -7.67 -22.34
C ALA A 389 -8.07 -6.86 -23.51
N ILE A 390 -7.31 -5.92 -24.07
CA ILE A 390 -7.69 -5.17 -25.28
C ILE A 390 -7.73 -6.12 -26.48
N GLU A 391 -6.69 -6.93 -26.69
CA GLU A 391 -6.62 -7.91 -27.80
C GLU A 391 -7.77 -8.92 -27.76
N GLN A 392 -8.24 -9.29 -26.57
CA GLN A 392 -9.39 -10.18 -26.38
C GLN A 392 -10.74 -9.45 -26.40
N GLY A 393 -10.76 -8.13 -26.54
CA GLY A 393 -11.99 -7.33 -26.54
C GLY A 393 -12.69 -7.25 -25.16
N VAL A 394 -11.97 -7.56 -24.09
CA VAL A 394 -12.45 -7.48 -22.68
C VAL A 394 -12.61 -6.02 -22.26
N ILE A 395 -11.63 -5.19 -22.62
CA ILE A 395 -11.65 -3.73 -22.46
C ILE A 395 -11.25 -3.08 -23.78
N SER A 396 -11.49 -1.78 -23.93
CA SER A 396 -11.14 -0.99 -25.10
C SER A 396 -9.86 -0.15 -24.86
N GLU A 397 -9.26 0.36 -25.94
CA GLU A 397 -8.18 1.36 -25.85
C GLU A 397 -8.62 2.63 -25.10
N GLN A 398 -9.91 3.03 -25.23
CA GLN A 398 -10.45 4.14 -24.48
C GLN A 398 -10.47 3.85 -22.97
N ASP A 399 -10.75 2.62 -22.57
CA ASP A 399 -10.69 2.21 -21.17
C ASP A 399 -9.26 2.31 -20.60
N GLU A 400 -8.23 1.98 -21.39
CA GLU A 400 -6.83 2.17 -21.01
C GLU A 400 -6.49 3.67 -20.91
N ALA A 401 -6.93 4.49 -21.87
CA ALA A 401 -6.74 5.94 -21.82
C ALA A 401 -7.41 6.56 -20.59
N ASP A 402 -8.64 6.15 -20.28
CA ASP A 402 -9.35 6.58 -19.07
C ASP A 402 -8.61 6.15 -17.79
N ALA A 403 -8.01 4.96 -17.78
CA ALA A 403 -7.17 4.51 -16.67
C ALA A 403 -5.89 5.34 -16.54
N ALA A 404 -5.24 5.67 -17.65
CA ALA A 404 -4.06 6.54 -17.67
C ALA A 404 -4.39 7.95 -17.16
N ASP A 405 -5.61 8.39 -17.33
CA ASP A 405 -6.15 9.62 -16.74
C ASP A 405 -6.64 9.46 -15.29
N GLY A 406 -6.52 8.26 -14.69
CA GLY A 406 -6.87 8.01 -13.29
C GLY A 406 -8.30 7.50 -13.04
N TYR A 407 -9.07 7.18 -14.09
CA TYR A 407 -10.45 6.67 -13.96
C TYR A 407 -10.50 5.15 -13.82
N LEU A 408 -9.92 4.60 -12.76
CA LEU A 408 -9.89 3.13 -12.54
C LEU A 408 -11.22 2.51 -12.11
N ASN A 409 -12.11 3.27 -11.49
CA ASN A 409 -13.34 2.71 -10.92
C ASN A 409 -14.27 2.09 -11.96
N SER A 410 -14.17 2.51 -13.23
CA SER A 410 -14.89 1.92 -14.36
C SER A 410 -14.31 0.58 -14.81
N LEU A 411 -13.08 0.26 -14.44
CA LEU A 411 -12.33 -0.92 -14.91
C LEU A 411 -12.23 -2.05 -13.90
N MET A 412 -12.54 -1.81 -12.63
CA MET A 412 -12.63 -2.87 -11.63
C MET A 412 -13.79 -3.81 -12.02
N PHE A 413 -13.46 -5.08 -12.34
CA PHE A 413 -14.38 -6.11 -12.83
C PHE A 413 -14.94 -5.89 -14.25
N LYS A 414 -14.60 -4.82 -14.97
CA LYS A 414 -15.05 -4.62 -16.33
C LYS A 414 -14.51 -5.75 -17.21
N GLY A 415 -15.37 -6.32 -18.03
CA GLY A 415 -15.01 -7.33 -19.00
C GLY A 415 -14.97 -8.78 -18.52
N SER A 416 -15.13 -9.05 -17.21
CA SER A 416 -15.31 -10.43 -16.77
C SER A 416 -16.74 -10.95 -17.01
N GLY A 417 -17.73 -10.06 -17.15
CA GLY A 417 -19.15 -10.43 -17.20
C GLY A 417 -19.67 -11.03 -15.90
N TYR A 418 -18.78 -11.22 -14.92
CA TYR A 418 -18.97 -12.03 -13.72
C TYR A 418 -19.09 -11.23 -12.43
N GLU A 419 -19.29 -9.91 -12.48
CA GLU A 419 -19.34 -9.08 -11.25
C GLU A 419 -20.28 -9.63 -10.19
N LYS A 420 -21.47 -10.09 -10.62
CA LYS A 420 -22.45 -10.73 -9.73
C LYS A 420 -22.05 -12.15 -9.32
N GLU A 421 -21.25 -12.82 -10.14
CA GLU A 421 -20.86 -14.21 -9.96
C GLU A 421 -19.60 -14.33 -9.09
N PHE A 422 -18.70 -13.31 -9.02
CA PHE A 422 -17.55 -13.31 -8.13
C PHE A 422 -17.88 -13.05 -6.68
N ARG A 423 -18.97 -12.34 -6.39
CA ARG A 423 -19.36 -12.03 -5.02
C ARG A 423 -19.49 -13.27 -4.11
N PRO A 424 -20.12 -14.39 -4.54
CA PRO A 424 -20.10 -15.63 -3.77
C PRO A 424 -18.70 -16.11 -3.40
N TYR A 425 -17.76 -16.03 -4.32
CA TYR A 425 -16.37 -16.46 -4.08
C TYR A 425 -15.67 -15.52 -3.09
N PHE A 426 -15.87 -14.21 -3.23
CA PHE A 426 -15.38 -13.24 -2.26
C PHE A 426 -15.84 -13.56 -0.84
N MET A 427 -17.13 -13.87 -0.68
CA MET A 427 -17.71 -14.28 0.60
C MET A 427 -17.12 -15.60 1.10
N MET A 428 -16.96 -16.59 0.21
CA MET A 428 -16.39 -17.89 0.59
C MET A 428 -14.93 -17.78 1.05
N TYR A 429 -14.10 -16.98 0.38
CA TYR A 429 -12.73 -16.72 0.84
C TYR A 429 -12.72 -16.04 2.22
N GLY A 430 -13.63 -15.11 2.47
CA GLY A 430 -13.80 -14.49 3.78
C GLY A 430 -14.23 -15.49 4.88
N LEU A 431 -15.14 -16.40 4.55
CA LEU A 431 -15.68 -17.38 5.50
C LEU A 431 -14.75 -18.58 5.72
N LYS A 432 -13.83 -18.88 4.80
CA LYS A 432 -12.92 -20.04 4.89
C LYS A 432 -12.23 -20.19 6.25
N PRO A 433 -11.71 -19.12 6.89
CA PRO A 433 -11.02 -19.27 8.17
C PRO A 433 -11.88 -19.76 9.33
N VAL A 434 -13.20 -19.55 9.28
CA VAL A 434 -14.12 -19.85 10.39
C VAL A 434 -15.02 -21.04 10.13
N LEU A 435 -15.22 -21.46 8.87
CA LEU A 435 -16.02 -22.63 8.55
C LEU A 435 -15.24 -23.93 8.75
N PRO A 436 -15.83 -24.97 9.35
CA PRO A 436 -15.24 -26.30 9.38
C PRO A 436 -14.92 -26.80 7.97
N LYS A 437 -13.73 -27.39 7.76
CA LYS A 437 -13.26 -27.86 6.46
C LYS A 437 -14.27 -28.74 5.73
N SER A 438 -14.86 -29.71 6.45
CA SER A 438 -15.86 -30.64 5.87
C SER A 438 -17.12 -29.94 5.37
N LEU A 439 -17.59 -28.92 6.10
CA LEU A 439 -18.75 -28.12 5.69
C LEU A 439 -18.37 -27.22 4.49
N PHE A 440 -17.21 -26.59 4.53
CA PHE A 440 -16.73 -25.74 3.45
C PHE A 440 -16.63 -26.50 2.12
N VAL A 441 -15.97 -27.66 2.13
CA VAL A 441 -15.84 -28.53 0.96
C VAL A 441 -17.21 -28.96 0.43
N LYS A 442 -18.13 -29.41 1.34
CA LYS A 442 -19.48 -29.80 0.95
C LYS A 442 -20.27 -28.67 0.31
N VAL A 443 -20.15 -27.44 0.82
CA VAL A 443 -20.80 -26.23 0.28
C VAL A 443 -20.30 -25.93 -1.14
N VAL A 444 -18.98 -26.05 -1.38
CA VAL A 444 -18.38 -25.81 -2.70
C VAL A 444 -18.76 -26.92 -3.69
N GLN A 445 -18.59 -28.20 -3.32
CA GLN A 445 -18.85 -29.34 -4.19
C GLN A 445 -20.32 -29.43 -4.64
N ASN A 446 -21.27 -29.00 -3.80
CA ASN A 446 -22.69 -28.98 -4.15
C ASN A 446 -23.12 -27.64 -4.81
N GLY A 447 -22.21 -26.71 -5.03
CA GLY A 447 -22.50 -25.41 -5.64
C GLY A 447 -23.38 -24.50 -4.77
N TRP A 448 -23.55 -24.79 -3.47
CA TRP A 448 -24.45 -24.04 -2.56
C TRP A 448 -23.94 -22.61 -2.35
N HIS A 449 -22.63 -22.39 -2.38
CA HIS A 449 -22.02 -21.06 -2.29
C HIS A 449 -22.54 -20.08 -3.34
N ARG A 450 -22.93 -20.55 -4.54
CA ARG A 450 -23.46 -19.68 -5.61
C ARG A 450 -24.76 -18.98 -5.20
N HIS A 451 -25.51 -19.52 -4.24
CA HIS A 451 -26.71 -18.87 -3.69
C HIS A 451 -26.38 -17.63 -2.84
N LEU A 452 -25.15 -17.49 -2.35
CA LEU A 452 -24.71 -16.29 -1.63
C LEU A 452 -24.79 -15.02 -2.51
N GLY A 453 -24.70 -15.17 -3.84
CA GLY A 453 -24.89 -14.07 -4.79
C GLY A 453 -26.31 -13.48 -4.79
N LYS A 454 -27.31 -14.26 -4.30
CA LYS A 454 -28.71 -13.80 -4.20
C LYS A 454 -29.00 -12.98 -2.93
N VAL A 455 -28.06 -12.97 -1.97
CA VAL A 455 -28.19 -12.16 -0.77
C VAL A 455 -28.12 -10.69 -1.19
N PRO A 456 -29.09 -9.83 -0.78
CA PRO A 456 -29.06 -8.42 -1.14
C PRO A 456 -27.73 -7.76 -0.78
N ASN A 457 -27.20 -6.96 -1.70
CA ASN A 457 -25.97 -6.21 -1.45
C ASN A 457 -26.31 -4.99 -0.57
N TRP A 458 -26.45 -5.21 0.73
CA TRP A 458 -26.49 -4.12 1.69
C TRP A 458 -25.06 -3.67 1.94
N SER A 459 -24.80 -2.39 1.73
CA SER A 459 -23.47 -1.75 1.77
C SER A 459 -22.63 -2.01 3.05
N GLY A 460 -23.10 -2.83 3.97
CA GLY A 460 -22.40 -3.22 5.19
C GLY A 460 -22.15 -4.73 5.37
N ILE A 461 -22.75 -5.61 4.54
CA ILE A 461 -22.64 -7.07 4.77
C ILE A 461 -21.29 -7.61 4.26
N ASP A 462 -20.88 -7.22 3.04
CA ASP A 462 -19.67 -7.76 2.44
C ASP A 462 -18.41 -7.43 3.23
N PRO A 463 -18.22 -6.18 3.74
CA PRO A 463 -17.16 -5.89 4.69
C PRO A 463 -17.21 -6.72 5.98
N VAL A 464 -18.39 -6.90 6.56
CA VAL A 464 -18.56 -7.69 7.79
C VAL A 464 -18.17 -9.14 7.54
N VAL A 465 -18.63 -9.75 6.44
CA VAL A 465 -18.26 -11.13 6.08
C VAL A 465 -16.76 -11.27 5.80
N PHE A 466 -16.10 -10.22 5.37
CA PHE A 466 -14.66 -10.26 5.13
C PHE A 466 -13.83 -9.99 6.39
N PHE A 467 -14.19 -8.98 7.18
CA PHE A 467 -13.39 -8.53 8.34
C PHE A 467 -13.64 -9.39 9.60
N VAL A 468 -14.89 -9.72 9.90
CA VAL A 468 -15.22 -10.46 11.14
C VAL A 468 -14.62 -11.86 11.15
N PRO A 469 -14.70 -12.67 10.07
CA PRO A 469 -14.04 -13.96 10.03
C PRO A 469 -12.52 -13.86 10.15
N ARG A 470 -11.92 -12.82 9.58
CA ARG A 470 -10.48 -12.56 9.67
C ARG A 470 -10.05 -12.21 11.09
N LEU A 471 -10.80 -11.37 11.79
CA LEU A 471 -10.56 -11.07 13.21
C LEU A 471 -10.75 -12.33 14.07
N LEU A 472 -11.82 -13.10 13.82
CA LEU A 472 -12.07 -14.35 14.53
C LEU A 472 -11.00 -15.39 14.24
N SER A 473 -10.48 -15.48 13.02
CA SER A 473 -9.39 -16.40 12.68
C SER A 473 -8.10 -16.07 13.43
N GLY A 474 -7.82 -14.80 13.65
CA GLY A 474 -6.71 -14.35 14.50
C GLY A 474 -6.84 -14.86 15.94
N VAL A 475 -8.08 -14.99 16.45
CA VAL A 475 -8.36 -15.53 17.80
C VAL A 475 -8.34 -17.06 17.81
N VAL A 476 -8.90 -17.72 16.77
CA VAL A 476 -9.11 -19.18 16.74
C VAL A 476 -7.89 -19.95 16.22
N ARG A 477 -7.15 -19.40 15.26
CA ARG A 477 -6.04 -20.09 14.57
C ARG A 477 -4.65 -19.60 14.94
N GLY A 478 -4.55 -18.71 15.89
CA GLY A 478 -3.30 -18.09 16.30
C GLY A 478 -3.28 -16.60 15.94
N TYR A 479 -2.46 -15.89 16.65
CA TYR A 479 -2.39 -14.44 16.68
C TYR A 479 -1.89 -13.88 15.33
N ASP A 480 -2.78 -13.26 14.56
CA ASP A 480 -2.38 -12.43 13.43
C ASP A 480 -2.00 -11.03 13.94
N VAL A 481 -0.71 -10.83 14.20
CA VAL A 481 -0.15 -9.54 14.67
C VAL A 481 -0.61 -8.38 13.78
N ARG A 482 -0.65 -8.61 12.46
CA ARG A 482 -1.04 -7.58 11.51
C ARG A 482 -2.52 -7.17 11.59
N SER A 483 -3.42 -8.10 11.87
CA SER A 483 -4.85 -7.75 12.03
C SER A 483 -5.07 -6.80 13.21
N LYS A 484 -4.31 -6.96 14.31
CA LYS A 484 -4.33 -6.03 15.44
C LYS A 484 -3.89 -4.63 14.99
N PHE A 485 -2.76 -4.51 14.31
CA PHE A 485 -2.23 -3.23 13.87
C PHE A 485 -3.11 -2.57 12.81
N LEU A 486 -3.68 -3.33 11.87
CA LEU A 486 -4.61 -2.80 10.87
C LEU A 486 -5.86 -2.21 11.51
N ALA A 487 -6.45 -2.90 12.51
CA ALA A 487 -7.60 -2.38 13.24
C ALA A 487 -7.26 -1.11 14.03
N TRP A 488 -6.08 -1.10 14.68
CA TRP A 488 -5.60 0.07 15.40
C TRP A 488 -5.33 1.28 14.50
N ARG A 489 -4.64 1.07 13.39
CA ARG A 489 -4.39 2.11 12.37
C ARG A 489 -5.69 2.70 11.82
N PHE A 490 -6.66 1.84 11.51
CA PHE A 490 -7.96 2.29 11.04
C PHE A 490 -8.66 3.18 12.06
N PHE A 491 -8.66 2.78 13.33
CA PHE A 491 -9.29 3.54 14.41
C PHE A 491 -8.59 4.90 14.62
N GLU A 492 -7.27 4.92 14.62
CA GLU A 492 -6.49 6.15 14.76
C GLU A 492 -6.72 7.10 13.58
N MET A 493 -6.69 6.58 12.35
CA MET A 493 -7.00 7.38 11.15
C MET A 493 -8.44 7.90 11.17
N PHE A 494 -9.40 7.13 11.68
CA PHE A 494 -10.77 7.60 11.86
C PHE A 494 -10.86 8.73 12.88
N GLN A 495 -10.18 8.61 14.02
CA GLN A 495 -10.11 9.69 15.03
C GLN A 495 -9.45 10.96 14.44
N TYR A 496 -8.38 10.78 13.67
CA TYR A 496 -7.71 11.88 12.99
C TYR A 496 -8.63 12.58 11.97
N SER A 497 -9.36 11.82 11.14
CA SER A 497 -10.34 12.38 10.20
C SER A 497 -11.45 13.13 10.91
N MET A 498 -11.98 12.59 12.02
CA MET A 498 -13.00 13.27 12.82
C MET A 498 -12.48 14.57 13.44
N ALA A 499 -11.25 14.59 13.93
CA ALA A 499 -10.64 15.82 14.47
C ALA A 499 -10.45 16.87 13.37
N ARG A 500 -10.06 16.48 12.15
CA ARG A 500 -9.98 17.36 10.98
C ARG A 500 -11.37 17.90 10.59
N LYS A 501 -12.39 17.06 10.57
CA LYS A 501 -13.77 17.51 10.30
C LYS A 501 -14.24 18.58 11.29
N LEU A 502 -14.03 18.36 12.59
CA LEU A 502 -14.36 19.35 13.62
C LEU A 502 -13.58 20.66 13.43
N ARG A 503 -12.30 20.58 13.04
CA ARG A 503 -11.50 21.77 12.72
C ARG A 503 -12.06 22.53 11.52
N ALA A 504 -12.43 21.83 10.44
CA ALA A 504 -13.03 22.43 9.26
C ALA A 504 -14.34 23.18 9.61
N GLN A 505 -15.19 22.59 10.45
CA GLN A 505 -16.42 23.24 10.93
C GLN A 505 -16.12 24.53 11.71
N VAL A 506 -15.10 24.51 12.59
CA VAL A 506 -14.69 25.70 13.36
C VAL A 506 -14.16 26.81 12.43
N MET A 507 -13.47 26.42 11.36
CA MET A 507 -12.91 27.36 10.36
C MET A 507 -13.97 27.83 9.34
N GLY A 508 -15.17 27.26 9.36
CA GLY A 508 -16.22 27.57 8.37
C GLY A 508 -15.95 27.05 6.96
N LEU A 509 -15.16 26.00 6.85
CA LEU A 509 -14.77 25.34 5.59
C LEU A 509 -15.69 24.15 5.25
N ASP A 510 -16.69 23.87 6.09
CA ASP A 510 -17.65 22.79 5.86
C ASP A 510 -18.74 23.26 4.88
N GLY A 511 -18.96 22.50 3.78
CA GLY A 511 -19.88 22.89 2.69
C GLY A 511 -21.33 23.14 3.11
N ASP A 512 -21.76 22.61 4.27
CA ASP A 512 -23.06 22.93 4.87
C ASP A 512 -23.10 24.32 5.55
N ALA A 513 -21.97 24.99 5.73
CA ALA A 513 -21.87 26.30 6.38
C ALA A 513 -22.18 27.50 5.47
N ARG A 514 -22.61 27.29 4.22
CA ARG A 514 -23.17 28.38 3.35
C ARG A 514 -24.55 28.86 3.76
N ARG A 515 -25.15 28.24 4.79
CA ARG A 515 -26.36 28.76 5.44
C ARG A 515 -25.94 29.68 6.59
N GLU A 516 -26.27 30.94 6.44
CA GLU A 516 -26.21 32.09 7.35
C GLU A 516 -25.53 31.85 8.73
N ARG A 517 -24.45 32.57 8.96
CA ARG A 517 -23.75 32.66 10.24
C ARG A 517 -24.71 33.20 11.31
N THR A 518 -25.36 32.29 12.00
CA THR A 518 -25.97 32.55 13.30
C THR A 518 -25.13 31.83 14.35
N GLU A 519 -24.87 32.50 15.45
CA GLU A 519 -24.05 32.20 16.65
C GLU A 519 -23.34 30.85 16.80
N PRO A 520 -22.14 30.79 17.41
CA PRO A 520 -21.35 29.55 17.58
C PRO A 520 -22.15 28.51 18.37
N THR A 521 -22.37 27.35 17.75
CA THR A 521 -23.11 26.23 18.34
C THR A 521 -22.40 25.68 19.59
N PRO A 522 -23.11 25.02 20.53
CA PRO A 522 -22.49 24.35 21.68
C PRO A 522 -21.37 23.37 21.30
N ALA A 523 -21.49 22.71 20.13
CA ALA A 523 -20.47 21.80 19.58
C ALA A 523 -19.17 22.53 19.19
N SER A 524 -19.26 23.74 18.60
CA SER A 524 -18.08 24.54 18.26
C SER A 524 -17.34 25.06 19.51
N ARG A 525 -18.06 25.37 20.61
CA ARG A 525 -17.47 25.73 21.91
C ARG A 525 -16.79 24.54 22.58
N LEU A 526 -17.33 23.32 22.42
CA LEU A 526 -16.70 22.08 22.92
C LEU A 526 -15.44 21.74 22.11
N ALA A 527 -15.51 21.84 20.77
CA ALA A 527 -14.38 21.60 19.88
C ALA A 527 -13.20 22.55 20.17
N SER A 528 -13.46 23.84 20.39
CA SER A 528 -12.43 24.81 20.74
C SER A 528 -11.78 24.53 22.11
N ARG A 529 -12.52 23.94 23.08
CA ARG A 529 -11.97 23.48 24.36
C ARG A 529 -11.14 22.20 24.23
N LEU A 530 -11.52 21.27 23.36
CA LEU A 530 -10.79 20.03 23.11
C LEU A 530 -9.49 20.30 22.34
N LEU A 531 -9.50 21.21 21.36
CA LEU A 531 -8.31 21.62 20.62
C LEU A 531 -7.27 22.35 21.49
N LYS A 532 -7.71 23.10 22.51
CA LYS A 532 -6.82 23.73 23.51
C LYS A 532 -6.20 22.74 24.49
N ARG A 533 -6.74 21.54 24.63
CA ARG A 533 -6.16 20.45 25.43
C ARG A 533 -5.32 19.52 24.53
N ARG A 534 -4.14 19.97 24.08
CA ARG A 534 -3.11 19.20 23.39
C ARG A 534 -2.50 18.03 24.19
N ARG A 535 -3.27 17.36 25.05
CA ARG A 535 -2.83 16.20 25.84
C ARG A 535 -3.98 15.21 26.04
N LEU A 536 -4.44 14.56 24.97
CA LEU A 536 -5.18 13.30 25.06
C LEU A 536 -4.57 12.30 24.08
N VAL A 537 -3.27 12.07 24.23
CA VAL A 537 -2.68 10.79 23.83
C VAL A 537 -2.87 9.91 25.06
N PRO A 538 -3.56 8.78 24.99
CA PRO A 538 -3.56 7.81 26.08
C PRO A 538 -2.12 7.38 26.29
N ARG A 539 -1.55 7.68 27.47
CA ARG A 539 -0.30 7.08 27.90
C ARG A 539 -0.63 5.62 28.17
N PHE A 540 -0.25 4.74 27.24
CA PHE A 540 -0.18 3.32 27.51
C PHE A 540 0.96 3.10 28.51
N ARG A 541 0.64 3.05 29.78
CA ARG A 541 1.43 2.40 30.82
C ARG A 541 0.77 1.06 31.08
N ASP A 542 1.63 0.04 31.12
CA ASP A 542 1.35 -1.30 31.64
C ASP A 542 0.52 -2.23 30.72
N HIS A 543 1.13 -2.70 29.64
CA HIS A 543 0.86 -4.06 29.17
C HIS A 543 2.16 -4.86 29.28
N HIS A 544 2.13 -5.87 30.16
CA HIS A 544 3.16 -6.88 30.29
C HIS A 544 3.53 -7.47 28.91
N PRO A 545 4.81 -7.77 28.67
CA PRO A 545 5.22 -8.48 27.46
C PRO A 545 4.47 -9.80 27.39
N VAL A 546 3.75 -10.01 26.30
CA VAL A 546 3.10 -11.29 26.01
C VAL A 546 4.22 -12.29 25.80
N HIS A 547 4.43 -13.17 26.79
CA HIS A 547 5.29 -14.32 26.62
C HIS A 547 4.70 -15.20 25.50
N TYR A 548 5.39 -15.26 24.39
CA TYR A 548 5.15 -16.27 23.36
C TYR A 548 5.45 -17.63 24.00
N ALA A 549 4.41 -18.37 24.39
CA ALA A 549 4.57 -19.76 24.79
C ALA A 549 5.12 -20.53 23.60
N ARG A 550 6.39 -20.91 23.67
CA ARG A 550 6.95 -21.96 22.81
C ARG A 550 6.13 -23.21 23.08
N GLY A 551 5.34 -23.64 22.09
CA GLY A 551 4.72 -24.95 22.11
C GLY A 551 5.84 -25.99 22.21
N GLU A 552 6.03 -26.56 23.37
CA GLU A 552 6.87 -27.75 23.54
C GLU A 552 6.25 -28.86 22.69
N GLY A 553 6.86 -29.09 21.53
CA GLY A 553 6.55 -30.24 20.69
C GLY A 553 6.87 -31.51 21.44
N LYS A 554 5.84 -32.22 21.91
CA LYS A 554 5.99 -33.61 22.35
C LYS A 554 6.55 -34.42 21.18
N ARG A 555 7.82 -34.77 21.24
CA ARG A 555 8.39 -35.87 20.46
C ARG A 555 7.68 -37.14 20.89
N ALA A 556 6.83 -37.66 20.02
CA ALA A 556 6.37 -39.05 20.14
C ALA A 556 7.52 -39.95 19.73
N GLU A 557 8.14 -40.62 20.69
CA GLU A 557 8.98 -41.78 20.45
C GLU A 557 8.14 -42.87 19.81
N ALA A 558 8.42 -43.18 18.56
CA ALA A 558 7.94 -44.38 17.92
C ALA A 558 9.01 -45.45 18.13
N THR A 559 8.82 -46.31 19.12
CA THR A 559 9.52 -47.60 19.27
C THR A 559 8.74 -48.66 18.50
N ARG A 560 9.45 -49.34 17.60
CA ARG A 560 9.21 -50.54 16.80
C ARG A 560 8.47 -50.37 15.48
#